data_6be604a0ef52ba7ac541f23a2c3dd2e6
#
_entry.id   6be604a0ef52ba7ac541f23a2c3dd2e6
#
_cell.length_a   1.000
_cell.length_b   1.000
_cell.length_c   1.000
_cell.angle_alpha   90.00
_cell.angle_beta   90.00
_cell.angle_gamma   90.00
#
_symmetry.space_group_name_H-M   'P 1'
#
loop_
_entity.id
_entity.type
_entity.pdbx_description
1 polymer ?
#
loop_
_entity_poly.entity_id
_entity_poly.type
_entity_poly.pdbx_seq_one_letter_code
_entity_poly.pdbx_strand_id
1 'polypeptide(L)'
;VPILIFVMGFLVALAWFVTKKTKLGVHMLATGEAREAAHRAGIATGRMKLVGLTLSGFAAGITAILLVANLSSASPQMAGDFLLHAIAAALLGMTMFEPGRPNIAGTFVGALIITVLANGLVLLGAPYYLQDIMLGLIVIGSVSVSASVLKKAAFSV
;
A
#
# COMPACT_ATOMS: atom_id res chain seq x y z
N VAL A 1 -8.70 -18.28 -12.48
CA VAL A 1 -9.14 -17.41 -11.36
C VAL A 1 -8.69 -17.93 -9.98
N PRO A 2 -8.85 -19.22 -9.58
CA PRO A 2 -8.46 -19.65 -8.24
C PRO A 2 -6.95 -19.54 -7.97
N ILE A 3 -6.09 -19.78 -8.96
CA ILE A 3 -4.63 -19.72 -8.81
C ILE A 3 -4.16 -18.31 -8.45
N LEU A 4 -4.74 -17.26 -9.05
CA LEU A 4 -4.41 -15.87 -8.77
C LEU A 4 -4.70 -15.48 -7.31
N ILE A 5 -5.81 -15.98 -6.75
CA ILE A 5 -6.18 -15.73 -5.35
C ILE A 5 -5.18 -16.38 -4.40
N PHE A 6 -4.76 -17.61 -4.68
CA PHE A 6 -3.75 -18.30 -3.87
C PHE A 6 -2.39 -17.59 -3.93
N VAL A 7 -1.95 -17.17 -5.12
CA VAL A 7 -0.70 -16.42 -5.29
C VAL A 7 -0.76 -15.09 -4.54
N MET A 8 -1.87 -14.35 -4.65
CA MET A 8 -2.07 -13.09 -3.93
C MET A 8 -2.06 -13.31 -2.41
N GLY A 9 -2.78 -14.31 -1.91
CA GLY A 9 -2.79 -14.65 -0.49
C GLY A 9 -1.40 -15.02 0.03
N PHE A 10 -0.65 -15.80 -0.75
CA PHE A 10 0.73 -16.17 -0.42
C PHE A 10 1.66 -14.95 -0.36
N LEU A 11 1.57 -14.03 -1.33
CA LEU A 11 2.37 -12.80 -1.35
C LEU A 11 2.06 -11.88 -0.17
N VAL A 12 0.78 -11.72 0.18
CA VAL A 12 0.36 -10.92 1.34
C VAL A 12 0.85 -11.55 2.64
N ALA A 13 0.73 -12.87 2.79
CA ALA A 13 1.21 -13.60 3.96
C ALA A 13 2.73 -13.51 4.08
N LEU A 14 3.46 -13.63 2.97
CA LEU A 14 4.92 -13.50 2.93
C LEU A 14 5.37 -12.09 3.30
N ALA A 15 4.72 -11.06 2.74
CA ALA A 15 4.99 -9.67 3.07
C ALA A 15 4.72 -9.38 4.55
N TRP A 16 3.60 -9.88 5.09
CA TRP A 16 3.26 -9.75 6.51
C TRP A 16 4.29 -10.44 7.41
N PHE A 17 4.71 -11.65 7.05
CA PHE A 17 5.73 -12.41 7.77
C PHE A 17 7.07 -11.68 7.77
N VAL A 18 7.53 -11.22 6.61
CA VAL A 18 8.79 -10.45 6.49
C VAL A 18 8.75 -9.19 7.33
N THR A 19 7.65 -8.45 7.30
CA THR A 19 7.54 -7.17 8.00
C THR A 19 7.42 -7.33 9.52
N LYS A 20 6.65 -8.31 10.01
CA LYS A 20 6.39 -8.47 11.44
C LYS A 20 7.35 -9.44 12.16
N LYS A 21 7.90 -10.43 11.45
CA LYS A 21 8.68 -11.52 12.06
C LYS A 21 10.18 -11.43 11.80
N THR A 22 10.64 -10.58 10.87
CA THR A 22 12.07 -10.45 10.57
C THR A 22 12.67 -9.17 11.12
N LYS A 23 13.96 -9.23 11.48
CA LYS A 23 14.73 -8.06 11.89
C LYS A 23 14.79 -6.99 10.80
N LEU A 24 14.76 -7.41 9.53
CA LEU A 24 14.70 -6.49 8.39
C LEU A 24 13.44 -5.63 8.41
N GLY A 25 12.27 -6.23 8.64
CA GLY A 25 11.00 -5.50 8.74
C GLY A 25 11.00 -4.46 9.86
N VAL A 26 11.48 -4.83 11.04
CA VAL A 26 11.59 -3.93 12.21
C VAL A 26 12.54 -2.76 11.91
N HIS A 27 13.70 -3.03 11.30
CA HIS A 27 14.66 -1.98 10.94
C HIS A 27 14.13 -1.06 9.83
N MET A 28 13.39 -1.61 8.86
CA MET A 28 12.74 -0.83 7.81
C MET A 28 11.67 0.10 8.41
N LEU A 29 10.84 -0.40 9.31
CA LEU A 29 9.80 0.37 9.99
C LEU A 29 10.42 1.49 10.83
N ALA A 30 11.42 1.19 11.64
CA ALA A 30 12.15 2.17 12.44
C ALA A 30 12.81 3.27 11.57
N THR A 31 13.36 2.89 10.42
CA THR A 31 13.94 3.84 9.46
C THR A 31 12.87 4.75 8.83
N GLY A 32 11.67 4.23 8.61
CA GLY A 32 10.53 4.97 8.08
C GLY A 32 9.94 5.96 9.08
N GLU A 33 9.89 5.61 10.36
CA GLU A 33 9.31 6.45 11.42
C GLU A 33 10.25 7.59 11.85
N ALA A 34 11.51 7.27 12.12
CA ALA A 34 12.48 8.25 12.64
C ALA A 34 13.88 7.94 12.10
N ARG A 35 14.18 8.44 10.90
CA ARG A 35 15.44 8.19 10.21
C ARG A 35 16.68 8.56 11.02
N GLU A 36 16.67 9.72 11.69
CA GLU A 36 17.81 10.16 12.49
C GLU A 36 18.00 9.31 13.75
N ALA A 37 16.91 8.96 14.43
CA ALA A 37 16.98 8.10 15.60
C ALA A 37 17.47 6.69 15.23
N ALA A 38 16.98 6.13 14.12
CA ALA A 38 17.44 4.85 13.60
C ALA A 38 18.94 4.87 13.24
N HIS A 39 19.40 5.96 12.63
CA HIS A 39 20.83 6.13 12.29
C HIS A 39 21.69 6.22 13.55
N ARG A 40 21.27 6.97 14.57
CA ARG A 40 21.97 7.07 15.86
C ARG A 40 21.98 5.74 16.63
N ALA A 41 20.96 4.90 16.43
CA ALA A 41 20.90 3.53 16.96
C ALA A 41 21.77 2.52 16.19
N GLY A 42 22.56 2.96 15.20
CA GLY A 42 23.47 2.11 14.43
C GLY A 42 22.81 1.36 13.27
N ILE A 43 21.55 1.67 12.93
CA ILE A 43 20.88 1.07 11.78
C ILE A 43 21.39 1.72 10.49
N ALA A 44 21.85 0.90 9.55
CA ALA A 44 22.29 1.36 8.23
C ALA A 44 21.09 1.79 7.36
N THR A 45 20.56 3.00 7.61
CA THR A 45 19.34 3.53 6.98
C THR A 45 19.38 3.55 5.45
N GLY A 46 20.58 3.77 4.87
CA GLY A 46 20.77 3.70 3.42
C GLY A 46 20.52 2.29 2.85
N ARG A 47 21.05 1.26 3.52
CA ARG A 47 20.82 -0.15 3.14
C ARG A 47 19.35 -0.54 3.30
N MET A 48 18.68 -0.06 4.34
CA MET A 48 17.25 -0.35 4.56
C MET A 48 16.38 0.25 3.47
N LYS A 49 16.69 1.45 2.98
CA LYS A 49 16.02 2.05 1.82
C LYS A 49 16.22 1.23 0.55
N LEU A 50 17.44 0.79 0.29
CA LEU A 50 17.76 -0.02 -0.88
C LEU A 50 17.01 -1.36 -0.85
N VAL A 51 16.99 -2.03 0.29
CA VAL A 51 16.21 -3.26 0.48
C VAL A 51 14.72 -3.03 0.27
N GLY A 52 14.16 -1.93 0.81
CA GLY A 52 12.75 -1.58 0.60
C GLY A 52 12.41 -1.35 -0.87
N LEU A 53 13.24 -0.60 -1.60
CA LEU A 53 13.06 -0.36 -3.04
C LEU A 53 13.18 -1.65 -3.85
N THR A 54 14.13 -2.52 -3.51
CA THR A 54 14.30 -3.82 -4.19
C THR A 54 13.10 -4.73 -3.97
N LEU A 55 12.59 -4.82 -2.74
CA LEU A 55 11.39 -5.59 -2.42
C LEU A 55 10.15 -5.04 -3.14
N SER A 56 9.99 -3.73 -3.17
CA SER A 56 8.91 -3.06 -3.90
C SER A 56 8.98 -3.33 -5.40
N GLY A 57 10.18 -3.21 -6.00
CA GLY A 57 10.39 -3.52 -7.42
C GLY A 57 10.11 -4.98 -7.75
N PHE A 58 10.50 -5.91 -6.87
CA PHE A 58 10.23 -7.34 -7.05
C PHE A 58 8.71 -7.63 -6.97
N ALA A 59 8.02 -7.05 -5.99
CA ALA A 59 6.57 -7.16 -5.87
C ALA A 59 5.85 -6.59 -7.09
N ALA A 60 6.28 -5.43 -7.59
CA ALA A 60 5.74 -4.82 -8.81
C ALA A 60 5.95 -5.71 -10.03
N GLY A 61 7.12 -6.34 -10.18
CA GLY A 61 7.40 -7.30 -11.25
C GLY A 61 6.47 -8.51 -11.23
N ILE A 62 6.24 -9.10 -10.06
CA ILE A 62 5.28 -10.21 -9.90
C ILE A 62 3.86 -9.74 -10.26
N THR A 63 3.46 -8.57 -9.79
CA THR A 63 2.13 -8.01 -10.07
C THR A 63 1.94 -7.77 -11.57
N ALA A 64 2.96 -7.29 -12.27
CA ALA A 64 2.93 -7.09 -13.72
C ALA A 64 2.72 -8.42 -14.47
N ILE A 65 3.42 -9.48 -14.08
CA ILE A 65 3.26 -10.82 -14.67
C ILE A 65 1.83 -11.34 -14.45
N LEU A 66 1.31 -11.21 -13.23
CA LEU A 66 -0.05 -11.65 -12.91
C LEU A 66 -1.11 -10.85 -13.68
N LEU A 67 -0.88 -9.55 -13.87
CA LEU A 67 -1.78 -8.68 -14.62
C LEU A 67 -1.84 -9.09 -16.10
N VAL A 68 -0.68 -9.25 -16.74
CA VAL A 68 -0.58 -9.70 -18.13
C VAL A 68 -1.19 -11.09 -18.31
N ALA A 69 -0.94 -12.01 -17.37
CA ALA A 69 -1.54 -13.33 -17.41
C ALA A 69 -3.07 -13.31 -17.27
N ASN A 70 -3.63 -12.37 -16.50
CA ASN A 70 -5.07 -12.23 -16.31
C ASN A 70 -5.77 -11.59 -17.52
N LEU A 71 -5.15 -10.58 -18.10
CA LEU A 71 -5.72 -9.81 -19.21
C LEU A 71 -5.36 -10.38 -20.59
N SER A 72 -4.43 -11.35 -20.66
CA SER A 72 -3.89 -11.92 -21.89
C SER A 72 -3.41 -10.87 -22.91
N SER A 73 -3.13 -9.67 -22.44
CA SER A 73 -2.66 -8.54 -23.24
C SER A 73 -1.72 -7.66 -22.41
N ALA A 74 -0.77 -7.00 -23.08
CA ALA A 74 0.14 -6.06 -22.46
C ALA A 74 0.06 -4.72 -23.16
N SER A 75 -0.19 -3.65 -22.41
CA SER A 75 -0.13 -2.27 -22.88
C SER A 75 0.80 -1.45 -21.99
N PRO A 76 1.62 -0.57 -22.55
CA PRO A 76 2.55 0.24 -21.75
C PRO A 76 1.86 1.16 -20.74
N GLN A 77 0.60 1.54 -20.98
CA GLN A 77 -0.17 2.46 -20.14
C GLN A 77 -1.00 1.78 -19.05
N MET A 78 -1.11 0.45 -19.07
CA MET A 78 -1.90 -0.30 -18.09
C MET A 78 -1.49 -0.05 -16.63
N ALA A 79 -0.23 0.28 -16.38
CA ALA A 79 0.30 0.44 -15.03
C ALA A 79 -0.03 1.81 -14.40
N GLY A 80 -0.41 2.82 -15.20
CA GLY A 80 -0.66 4.18 -14.72
C GLY A 80 -1.76 4.26 -13.67
N ASP A 81 -2.88 3.67 -13.95
CA ASP A 81 -4.07 3.69 -13.07
C ASP A 81 -3.85 2.89 -11.80
N PHE A 82 -3.08 1.79 -11.88
CA PHE A 82 -2.76 0.95 -10.71
C PHE A 82 -1.86 1.66 -9.68
N LEU A 83 -1.01 2.60 -10.09
CA LEU A 83 -0.19 3.36 -9.17
C LEU A 83 -1.05 4.19 -8.22
N LEU A 84 -2.05 4.90 -8.75
CA LEU A 84 -2.94 5.72 -7.95
C LEU A 84 -3.79 4.86 -6.99
N HIS A 85 -4.31 3.73 -7.46
CA HIS A 85 -5.05 2.78 -6.64
C HIS A 85 -4.18 2.20 -5.51
N ALA A 86 -2.92 1.85 -5.79
CA ALA A 86 -2.00 1.32 -4.79
C ALA A 86 -1.66 2.35 -3.71
N ILE A 87 -1.42 3.61 -4.09
CA ILE A 87 -1.18 4.70 -3.15
C ILE A 87 -2.42 4.95 -2.29
N ALA A 88 -3.60 5.01 -2.90
CA ALA A 88 -4.86 5.19 -2.20
C ALA A 88 -5.13 4.06 -1.20
N ALA A 89 -4.89 2.81 -1.58
CA ALA A 89 -5.02 1.64 -0.71
C ALA A 89 -4.05 1.69 0.48
N ALA A 90 -2.80 2.08 0.24
CA ALA A 90 -1.80 2.21 1.30
C ALA A 90 -2.17 3.33 2.29
N LEU A 91 -2.59 4.50 1.79
CA LEU A 91 -3.01 5.63 2.62
C LEU A 91 -4.28 5.30 3.43
N LEU A 92 -5.26 4.66 2.81
CA LEU A 92 -6.46 4.20 3.51
C LEU A 92 -6.12 3.17 4.58
N GLY A 93 -5.20 2.26 4.28
CA GLY A 93 -4.70 1.26 5.21
C GLY A 93 -4.01 1.85 6.45
N MET A 94 -3.30 2.96 6.29
CA MET A 94 -2.65 3.68 7.41
C MET A 94 -3.64 4.33 8.38
N THR A 95 -4.89 4.52 7.99
CA THR A 95 -5.91 5.13 8.85
C THR A 95 -6.70 4.10 9.65
N MET A 96 -6.76 2.83 9.19
CA MET A 96 -7.68 1.84 9.75
C MET A 96 -7.16 1.13 10.99
N PHE A 97 -5.90 0.69 11.01
CA PHE A 97 -5.37 -0.17 12.07
C PHE A 97 -4.35 0.54 12.98
N GLU A 98 -3.41 1.24 12.37
CA GLU A 98 -2.37 1.98 13.08
C GLU A 98 -2.23 3.37 12.44
N PRO A 99 -2.88 4.40 13.00
CA PRO A 99 -2.85 5.74 12.42
C PRO A 99 -1.41 6.26 12.25
N GLY A 100 -1.07 6.62 11.02
CA GLY A 100 0.24 7.15 10.67
C GLY A 100 1.32 6.09 10.42
N ARG A 101 1.02 4.79 10.55
CA ARG A 101 1.97 3.70 10.28
C ARG A 101 1.51 2.83 9.12
N PRO A 102 2.35 2.61 8.09
CA PRO A 102 2.04 1.67 7.02
C PRO A 102 1.86 0.26 7.58
N ASN A 103 0.71 -0.34 7.35
CA ASN A 103 0.39 -1.69 7.80
C ASN A 103 -0.10 -2.55 6.62
N ILE A 104 0.49 -3.73 6.43
CA ILE A 104 0.13 -4.63 5.33
C ILE A 104 -1.33 -5.09 5.42
N ALA A 105 -1.81 -5.44 6.62
CA ALA A 105 -3.20 -5.82 6.81
C ALA A 105 -4.16 -4.68 6.46
N GLY A 106 -3.84 -3.45 6.89
CA GLY A 106 -4.61 -2.26 6.56
C GLY A 106 -4.59 -1.95 5.06
N THR A 107 -3.44 -2.04 4.41
CA THR A 107 -3.32 -1.84 2.96
C THR A 107 -4.11 -2.88 2.18
N PHE A 108 -4.12 -4.14 2.63
CA PHE A 108 -4.90 -5.19 2.00
C PHE A 108 -6.41 -4.92 2.09
N VAL A 109 -6.91 -4.54 3.27
CA VAL A 109 -8.32 -4.15 3.46
C VAL A 109 -8.64 -2.89 2.66
N GLY A 110 -7.75 -1.90 2.65
CA GLY A 110 -7.90 -0.69 1.84
C GLY A 110 -8.00 -0.99 0.35
N ALA A 111 -7.17 -1.89 -0.16
CA ALA A 111 -7.22 -2.33 -1.55
C ALA A 111 -8.55 -3.03 -1.89
N LEU A 112 -9.06 -3.88 -0.99
CA LEU A 112 -10.37 -4.52 -1.15
C LEU A 112 -11.49 -3.48 -1.21
N ILE A 113 -11.51 -2.51 -0.31
CA ILE A 113 -12.53 -1.45 -0.29
C ILE A 113 -12.51 -0.66 -1.59
N ILE A 114 -11.33 -0.22 -2.04
CA ILE A 114 -11.19 0.56 -3.28
C ILE A 114 -11.65 -0.27 -4.48
N THR A 115 -11.26 -1.53 -4.55
CA THR A 115 -11.66 -2.42 -5.64
C THR A 115 -13.17 -2.66 -5.67
N VAL A 116 -13.80 -2.86 -4.51
CA VAL A 116 -15.25 -3.04 -4.41
C VAL A 116 -15.99 -1.76 -4.81
N LEU A 117 -15.50 -0.59 -4.37
CA LEU A 117 -16.08 0.70 -4.76
C LEU A 117 -15.95 0.96 -6.26
N ALA A 118 -14.76 0.74 -6.83
CA ALA A 118 -14.53 0.93 -8.25
C ALA A 118 -15.42 0.01 -9.10
N ASN A 119 -15.47 -1.28 -8.77
CA ASN A 119 -16.34 -2.23 -9.46
C ASN A 119 -17.84 -1.92 -9.26
N GLY A 120 -18.22 -1.50 -8.06
CA GLY A 120 -19.60 -1.09 -7.75
C GLY A 120 -20.05 0.09 -8.62
N LEU A 121 -19.19 1.10 -8.80
CA LEU A 121 -19.46 2.24 -9.69
C LEU A 121 -19.62 1.83 -11.15
N VAL A 122 -18.78 0.89 -11.63
CA VAL A 122 -18.90 0.33 -12.98
C VAL A 122 -20.26 -0.36 -13.17
N LEU A 123 -20.67 -1.18 -12.19
CA LEU A 123 -21.95 -1.90 -12.24
C LEU A 123 -23.18 -0.97 -12.22
N LEU A 124 -23.05 0.19 -11.58
CA LEU A 124 -24.07 1.25 -11.57
C LEU A 124 -24.07 2.09 -12.87
N GLY A 125 -23.19 1.77 -13.83
CA GLY A 125 -23.09 2.52 -15.09
C GLY A 125 -22.42 3.89 -14.94
N ALA A 126 -21.71 4.13 -13.86
CA ALA A 126 -21.02 5.39 -13.64
C ALA A 126 -19.87 5.55 -14.65
N PRO A 127 -19.68 6.75 -15.21
CA PRO A 127 -18.57 7.00 -16.11
C PRO A 127 -17.24 6.90 -15.35
N TYR A 128 -16.17 6.52 -16.07
CA TYR A 128 -14.86 6.24 -15.49
C TYR A 128 -14.25 7.42 -14.70
N TYR A 129 -14.50 8.64 -15.12
CA TYR A 129 -14.00 9.84 -14.41
C TYR A 129 -14.58 9.98 -13.00
N LEU A 130 -15.74 9.39 -12.72
CA LEU A 130 -16.32 9.39 -11.39
C LEU A 130 -15.51 8.51 -10.43
N GLN A 131 -14.90 7.44 -10.92
CA GLN A 131 -14.00 6.60 -10.14
C GLN A 131 -12.75 7.38 -9.70
N ASP A 132 -12.16 8.16 -10.61
CA ASP A 132 -10.97 8.98 -10.31
C ASP A 132 -11.29 10.08 -9.29
N ILE A 133 -12.46 10.70 -9.38
CA ILE A 133 -12.94 11.68 -8.40
C ILE A 133 -13.10 11.02 -7.03
N MET A 134 -13.72 9.85 -6.97
CA MET A 134 -13.92 9.11 -5.71
C MET A 134 -12.60 8.66 -5.10
N LEU A 135 -11.64 8.20 -5.92
CA LEU A 135 -10.29 7.88 -5.46
C LEU A 135 -9.59 9.11 -4.87
N GLY A 136 -9.65 10.25 -5.56
CA GLY A 136 -9.10 11.51 -5.07
C GLY A 136 -9.71 11.93 -3.72
N LEU A 137 -11.03 11.82 -3.56
CA LEU A 137 -11.73 12.09 -2.31
C LEU A 137 -11.30 11.15 -1.17
N ILE A 138 -11.14 9.85 -1.46
CA ILE A 138 -10.66 8.86 -0.49
C ILE A 138 -9.23 9.19 -0.04
N VAL A 139 -8.36 9.55 -0.97
CA VAL A 139 -6.96 9.93 -0.67
C VAL A 139 -6.93 11.18 0.23
N ILE A 140 -7.66 12.24 -0.13
CA ILE A 140 -7.73 13.47 0.65
C ILE A 140 -8.31 13.20 2.04
N GLY A 141 -9.39 12.43 2.12
CA GLY A 141 -10.02 12.04 3.38
C GLY A 141 -9.07 11.26 4.28
N SER A 142 -8.38 10.26 3.73
CA SER A 142 -7.40 9.43 4.45
C SER A 142 -6.24 10.27 5.00
N VAL A 143 -5.67 11.14 4.19
CA VAL A 143 -4.58 12.04 4.61
C VAL A 143 -5.06 13.01 5.69
N SER A 144 -6.26 13.58 5.55
CA SER A 144 -6.84 14.50 6.54
C SER A 144 -7.06 13.83 7.90
N VAL A 145 -7.58 12.61 7.90
CA VAL A 145 -7.77 11.82 9.13
C VAL A 145 -6.41 11.48 9.75
N SER A 146 -5.46 11.01 8.98
CA SER A 146 -4.12 10.69 9.45
C SER A 146 -3.41 11.91 10.05
N ALA A 147 -3.50 13.06 9.39
CA ALA A 147 -2.92 14.32 9.88
C ALA A 147 -3.56 14.81 11.18
N SER A 148 -4.88 14.66 11.32
CA SER A 148 -5.60 15.09 12.52
C SER A 148 -5.26 14.22 13.74
N VAL A 149 -5.09 12.91 13.54
CA VAL A 149 -4.69 11.98 14.60
C VAL A 149 -3.25 12.24 15.06
N LEU A 150 -2.33 12.47 14.12
CA LEU A 150 -0.94 12.82 14.43
C LEU A 150 -0.82 14.16 15.20
N LYS A 151 -1.62 15.16 14.83
CA LYS A 151 -1.70 16.42 15.58
C LYS A 151 -2.18 16.20 17.02
N LYS A 152 -3.24 15.44 17.23
CA LYS A 152 -3.72 15.14 18.59
C LYS A 152 -2.68 14.43 19.43
N ALA A 153 -1.93 13.48 18.88
CA ALA A 153 -0.85 12.79 19.57
C ALA A 153 0.33 13.72 19.92
N ALA A 154 0.63 14.72 19.09
CA ALA A 154 1.70 15.69 19.35
C ALA A 154 1.33 16.74 20.40
N PHE A 155 0.04 17.04 20.64
CA PHE A 155 -0.42 18.00 21.65
C PHE A 155 -0.79 17.36 22.99
N SER A 156 -0.72 16.03 23.13
CA SER A 156 -1.02 15.32 24.38
C SER A 156 0.23 14.98 25.21
N VAL A 157 1.38 15.56 24.87
CA VAL A 157 2.63 15.58 25.62
C VAL A 157 2.90 17.01 26.05
#